data_a96822af5fe28e656c0df45b5b5a5c3b
#
_entry.id   a96822af5fe28e656c0df45b5b5a5c3b
#
_cell.length_a   1.000
_cell.length_b   1.000
_cell.length_c   1.000
_cell.angle_alpha   90.00
_cell.angle_beta   90.00
_cell.angle_gamma   90.00
#
_symmetry.space_group_name_H-M   'P 1'
#
loop_
_entity.id
_entity.type
_entity.pdbx_description
1 polymer ?
#
loop_
_entity_poly.entity_id
_entity_poly.type
_entity_poly.pdbx_seq_one_letter_code
_entity_poly.pdbx_strand_id
1 'polypeptide(L)'
;MGESGSGKSTALRNFDPSEIGIFNVASKPLPFRKKMMVVNGAGYGTILKSLSNPKLKAYAIDDSQYLLAFEFFDRAQETGYGKFTELALNFRNLIQFVIMNTPPDVIVYFLHHTERRDDGVLKAKTIGKMLDEKLTVEGLFSIVLLCQARQDKHVFVTQSSGISTAKSPMDMFPGEIDNDLKYVDTAIREYWGLNPANQEDPGNG
;
A
#
# COMPACT_ATOMS: atom_id res chain seq x y z
N MET A 1 -2.47 0.01 6.07
CA MET A 1 -1.44 0.46 7.02
C MET A 1 -1.63 -0.20 8.38
N GLY A 2 -0.59 -0.25 9.25
CA GLY A 2 -0.71 -0.83 10.60
C GLY A 2 0.64 -0.93 11.32
N GLU A 3 0.58 -1.17 12.62
CA GLU A 3 1.77 -1.37 13.45
C GLU A 3 2.50 -2.68 13.11
N SER A 4 3.71 -2.88 13.66
CA SER A 4 4.41 -4.16 13.53
C SER A 4 3.58 -5.27 14.18
N GLY A 5 3.49 -6.44 13.54
CA GLY A 5 2.68 -7.57 14.04
C GLY A 5 1.17 -7.43 13.81
N SER A 6 0.67 -6.34 13.22
CA SER A 6 -0.76 -6.16 12.98
C SER A 6 -1.37 -7.09 11.91
N GLY A 7 -0.54 -7.84 11.14
CA GLY A 7 -1.02 -8.75 10.10
C GLY A 7 -0.98 -8.19 8.67
N LYS A 8 -0.29 -7.07 8.42
CA LYS A 8 -0.20 -6.47 7.07
C LYS A 8 0.22 -7.47 5.98
N SER A 9 1.38 -8.07 6.13
CA SER A 9 1.88 -9.06 5.15
C SER A 9 1.08 -10.37 5.19
N THR A 10 0.51 -10.76 6.34
CA THR A 10 -0.37 -11.93 6.47
C THR A 10 -1.61 -11.82 5.59
N ALA A 11 -2.10 -10.61 5.35
CA ALA A 11 -3.27 -10.36 4.51
C ALA A 11 -3.12 -10.85 3.06
N LEU A 12 -1.88 -11.03 2.59
CA LEU A 12 -1.57 -11.53 1.24
C LEU A 12 -1.80 -13.04 1.07
N ARG A 13 -2.00 -13.81 2.15
CA ARG A 13 -1.99 -15.28 2.17
C ARG A 13 -3.01 -15.94 1.23
N ASN A 14 -4.12 -15.28 0.96
CA ASN A 14 -5.24 -15.84 0.20
C ASN A 14 -5.15 -15.58 -1.31
N PHE A 15 -4.21 -14.73 -1.78
CA PHE A 15 -3.94 -14.63 -3.21
C PHE A 15 -3.29 -15.90 -3.75
N ASP A 16 -3.63 -16.27 -4.99
CA ASP A 16 -2.82 -17.23 -5.72
C ASP A 16 -1.49 -16.60 -6.16
N PRO A 17 -0.41 -17.39 -6.23
CA PRO A 17 0.91 -16.87 -6.60
C PRO A 17 0.95 -16.19 -7.98
N SER A 18 0.04 -16.57 -8.89
CA SER A 18 -0.08 -16.01 -10.23
C SER A 18 -0.92 -14.73 -10.31
N GLU A 19 -1.61 -14.34 -9.23
CA GLU A 19 -2.50 -13.19 -9.22
C GLU A 19 -1.83 -11.91 -8.75
N ILE A 20 -0.80 -12.00 -7.91
CA ILE A 20 -0.17 -10.85 -7.28
C ILE A 20 1.36 -10.92 -7.33
N GLY A 21 2.00 -9.79 -7.66
CA GLY A 21 3.45 -9.60 -7.52
C GLY A 21 3.75 -8.87 -6.21
N ILE A 22 4.73 -9.35 -5.45
CA ILE A 22 5.10 -8.76 -4.16
C ILE A 22 6.50 -8.15 -4.25
N PHE A 23 6.59 -6.85 -4.04
CA PHE A 23 7.84 -6.12 -3.84
C PHE A 23 8.14 -6.09 -2.33
N ASN A 24 9.00 -6.99 -1.87
CA ASN A 24 9.40 -7.10 -0.48
C ASN A 24 10.60 -6.19 -0.20
N VAL A 25 10.33 -4.99 0.27
CA VAL A 25 11.36 -3.96 0.49
C VAL A 25 12.36 -4.39 1.55
N ALA A 26 11.88 -4.92 2.66
CA ALA A 26 12.72 -5.31 3.80
C ALA A 26 13.35 -6.70 3.67
N SER A 27 13.09 -7.45 2.59
CA SER A 27 13.60 -8.81 2.35
C SER A 27 13.28 -9.82 3.47
N LYS A 28 12.24 -9.56 4.28
CA LYS A 28 11.81 -10.48 5.33
C LYS A 28 11.00 -11.64 4.75
N PRO A 29 11.12 -12.87 5.29
CA PRO A 29 10.23 -13.95 4.92
C PRO A 29 8.75 -13.57 5.12
N LEU A 30 7.89 -13.97 4.18
CA LEU A 30 6.45 -13.81 4.35
C LEU A 30 5.96 -14.67 5.54
N PRO A 31 4.97 -14.17 6.33
CA PRO A 31 4.51 -14.82 7.56
C PRO A 31 3.58 -16.03 7.33
N PHE A 32 3.64 -16.64 6.15
CA PHE A 32 2.84 -17.83 5.79
C PHE A 32 3.63 -18.75 4.85
N ARG A 33 3.20 -20.02 4.76
CA ARG A 33 3.97 -21.08 4.07
C ARG A 33 3.77 -21.16 2.55
N LYS A 34 2.90 -20.36 1.97
CA LYS A 34 2.65 -20.36 0.53
C LYS A 34 3.84 -19.71 -0.21
N LYS A 35 4.33 -20.37 -1.28
CA LYS A 35 5.35 -19.79 -2.16
C LYS A 35 4.67 -18.74 -3.07
N MET A 36 5.10 -17.50 -2.96
CA MET A 36 4.59 -16.37 -3.73
C MET A 36 5.62 -15.86 -4.74
N MET A 37 5.16 -15.06 -5.70
CA MET A 37 6.04 -14.31 -6.62
C MET A 37 6.55 -13.06 -5.89
N VAL A 38 7.80 -13.12 -5.41
CA VAL A 38 8.40 -12.07 -4.55
C VAL A 38 9.70 -11.56 -5.16
N VAL A 39 9.83 -10.24 -5.19
CA VAL A 39 11.10 -9.54 -5.47
C VAL A 39 11.62 -8.98 -4.16
N ASN A 40 12.67 -9.58 -3.61
CA ASN A 40 13.30 -9.14 -2.36
C ASN A 40 14.23 -7.94 -2.59
N GLY A 41 14.36 -7.07 -1.56
CA GLY A 41 15.20 -5.88 -1.64
C GLY A 41 14.72 -4.88 -2.69
N ALA A 42 13.42 -4.83 -2.92
CA ALA A 42 12.84 -3.98 -3.96
C ALA A 42 12.97 -2.50 -3.58
N GLY A 43 13.74 -1.75 -4.36
CA GLY A 43 13.81 -0.29 -4.29
C GLY A 43 12.96 0.39 -5.36
N TYR A 44 12.91 1.73 -5.33
CA TYR A 44 12.11 2.54 -6.27
C TYR A 44 12.32 2.15 -7.74
N GLY A 45 13.57 1.99 -8.20
CA GLY A 45 13.88 1.67 -9.59
C GLY A 45 13.29 0.33 -10.04
N THR A 46 13.37 -0.69 -9.19
CA THR A 46 12.81 -2.03 -9.47
C THR A 46 11.29 -1.99 -9.54
N ILE A 47 10.66 -1.29 -8.60
CA ILE A 47 9.20 -1.15 -8.53
C ILE A 47 8.69 -0.39 -9.76
N LEU A 48 9.25 0.78 -10.06
CA LEU A 48 8.86 1.61 -11.21
C LEU A 48 9.05 0.86 -12.54
N LYS A 49 10.18 0.16 -12.72
CA LYS A 49 10.43 -0.65 -13.91
C LYS A 49 9.38 -1.75 -14.10
N SER A 50 8.99 -2.41 -13.03
CA SER A 50 7.98 -3.48 -13.09
C SER A 50 6.58 -2.92 -13.38
N LEU A 51 6.24 -1.77 -12.78
CA LEU A 51 4.93 -1.15 -12.92
C LEU A 51 4.76 -0.35 -14.24
N SER A 52 5.85 -0.01 -14.95
CA SER A 52 5.77 0.61 -16.28
C SER A 52 5.31 -0.37 -17.37
N ASN A 53 5.41 -1.69 -17.14
CA ASN A 53 4.84 -2.72 -18.02
C ASN A 53 4.32 -3.89 -17.17
N PRO A 54 3.23 -3.68 -16.43
CA PRO A 54 2.74 -4.66 -15.46
C PRO A 54 2.23 -5.92 -16.17
N LYS A 55 2.61 -7.09 -15.63
CA LYS A 55 2.19 -8.40 -16.13
C LYS A 55 1.03 -8.99 -15.34
N LEU A 56 0.77 -8.45 -14.17
CA LEU A 56 -0.30 -8.86 -13.26
C LEU A 56 -1.26 -7.70 -13.01
N LYS A 57 -2.42 -8.01 -12.49
CA LYS A 57 -3.45 -7.02 -12.17
C LYS A 57 -3.42 -6.58 -10.71
N ALA A 58 -2.60 -7.22 -9.86
CA ALA A 58 -2.40 -6.83 -8.49
C ALA A 58 -0.90 -6.85 -8.14
N TYR A 59 -0.47 -5.83 -7.39
CA TYR A 59 0.88 -5.75 -6.83
C TYR A 59 0.81 -5.27 -5.39
N ALA A 60 1.71 -5.79 -4.55
CA ALA A 60 1.90 -5.30 -3.19
C ALA A 60 3.33 -4.80 -2.98
N ILE A 61 3.48 -3.61 -2.43
CA ILE A 61 4.75 -3.08 -1.92
C ILE A 61 4.75 -3.34 -0.42
N ASP A 62 5.32 -4.48 -0.04
CA ASP A 62 5.36 -4.92 1.37
C ASP A 62 6.45 -4.17 2.11
N ASP A 63 6.09 -3.69 3.31
CA ASP A 63 6.95 -2.84 4.13
C ASP A 63 7.35 -1.52 3.43
N SER A 64 6.45 -0.89 2.68
CA SER A 64 6.70 0.29 1.83
C SER A 64 7.31 1.49 2.58
N GLN A 65 7.13 1.60 3.89
CA GLN A 65 7.76 2.63 4.73
C GLN A 65 9.30 2.51 4.72
N TYR A 66 9.83 1.30 4.53
CA TYR A 66 11.28 1.12 4.50
C TYR A 66 11.94 1.66 3.22
N LEU A 67 11.20 1.97 2.17
CA LEU A 67 11.73 2.75 1.04
C LEU A 67 12.28 4.10 1.53
N LEU A 68 11.54 4.79 2.39
CA LEU A 68 11.98 6.04 3.02
C LEU A 68 13.11 5.81 4.02
N ALA A 69 12.98 4.78 4.86
CA ALA A 69 13.93 4.55 5.95
C ALA A 69 15.31 4.14 5.41
N PHE A 70 15.36 3.22 4.47
CA PHE A 70 16.63 2.76 3.91
C PHE A 70 17.32 3.88 3.13
N GLU A 71 16.60 4.62 2.27
CA GLU A 71 17.18 5.77 1.59
C GLU A 71 17.71 6.83 2.59
N PHE A 72 16.99 7.06 3.69
CA PHE A 72 17.46 7.98 4.74
C PHE A 72 18.76 7.52 5.38
N PHE A 73 18.89 6.23 5.71
CA PHE A 73 20.12 5.67 6.30
C PHE A 73 21.26 5.58 5.30
N ASP A 74 21.02 5.21 4.06
CA ASP A 74 22.01 5.17 2.99
C ASP A 74 22.65 6.55 2.76
N ARG A 75 21.87 7.60 2.98
CA ARG A 75 22.28 9.01 2.85
C ARG A 75 22.60 9.69 4.18
N ALA A 76 22.87 8.92 5.25
CA ALA A 76 23.09 9.48 6.59
C ALA A 76 24.27 10.46 6.67
N GLN A 77 25.31 10.29 5.82
CA GLN A 77 26.47 11.16 5.77
C GLN A 77 26.20 12.50 5.04
N GLU A 78 25.10 12.61 4.30
CA GLU A 78 24.75 13.85 3.63
C GLU A 78 24.24 14.89 4.65
N THR A 79 24.82 16.09 4.59
CA THR A 79 24.43 17.22 5.44
C THR A 79 23.39 18.11 4.75
N GLY A 80 22.59 18.84 5.53
CA GLY A 80 21.61 19.79 5.02
C GLY A 80 20.22 19.19 4.79
N TYR A 81 19.29 20.07 4.41
CA TYR A 81 17.86 19.72 4.26
C TYR A 81 17.51 19.07 2.91
N GLY A 82 18.38 19.18 1.91
CA GLY A 82 18.12 18.69 0.54
C GLY A 82 17.73 17.23 0.50
N LYS A 83 18.41 16.37 1.27
CA LYS A 83 18.09 14.93 1.31
C LYS A 83 16.65 14.63 1.76
N PHE A 84 16.12 15.38 2.72
CA PHE A 84 14.74 15.18 3.18
C PHE A 84 13.72 15.56 2.10
N THR A 85 14.04 16.58 1.32
CA THR A 85 13.23 16.96 0.17
C THR A 85 13.22 15.87 -0.90
N GLU A 86 14.38 15.31 -1.23
CA GLU A 86 14.52 14.25 -2.23
C GLU A 86 13.84 12.95 -1.78
N LEU A 87 14.02 12.54 -0.51
CA LEU A 87 13.29 11.42 0.09
C LEU A 87 11.78 11.57 -0.08
N ALA A 88 11.26 12.75 0.26
CA ALA A 88 9.84 13.06 0.13
C ALA A 88 9.38 13.00 -1.34
N LEU A 89 10.16 13.55 -2.25
CA LEU A 89 9.88 13.54 -3.68
C LEU A 89 9.90 12.13 -4.27
N ASN A 90 10.87 11.29 -3.90
CA ASN A 90 10.98 9.93 -4.39
C ASN A 90 9.75 9.10 -4.00
N PHE A 91 9.34 9.18 -2.74
CA PHE A 91 8.15 8.46 -2.27
C PHE A 91 6.85 8.98 -2.89
N ARG A 92 6.68 10.30 -2.94
CA ARG A 92 5.54 10.94 -3.61
C ARG A 92 5.50 10.57 -5.09
N ASN A 93 6.64 10.59 -5.79
CA ASN A 93 6.72 10.29 -7.22
C ASN A 93 6.38 8.83 -7.50
N LEU A 94 6.74 7.88 -6.61
CA LEU A 94 6.29 6.50 -6.73
C LEU A 94 4.76 6.40 -6.67
N ILE A 95 4.13 7.05 -5.69
CA ILE A 95 2.65 7.05 -5.57
C ILE A 95 2.02 7.71 -6.81
N GLN A 96 2.54 8.86 -7.25
CA GLN A 96 2.04 9.52 -8.45
C GLN A 96 2.22 8.68 -9.71
N PHE A 97 3.35 7.99 -9.84
CA PHE A 97 3.56 7.08 -10.96
C PHE A 97 2.47 5.99 -10.99
N VAL A 98 2.15 5.40 -9.85
CA VAL A 98 1.07 4.40 -9.75
C VAL A 98 -0.26 5.01 -10.22
N ILE A 99 -0.60 6.21 -9.74
CA ILE A 99 -1.87 6.88 -10.09
C ILE A 99 -1.96 7.21 -11.58
N MET A 100 -0.88 7.69 -12.19
CA MET A 100 -0.90 8.30 -13.53
C MET A 100 -0.46 7.35 -14.65
N ASN A 101 0.32 6.32 -14.35
CA ASN A 101 1.03 5.53 -15.34
C ASN A 101 0.73 4.04 -15.31
N THR A 102 0.03 3.53 -14.29
CA THR A 102 -0.43 2.13 -14.32
C THR A 102 -1.78 2.02 -15.03
N PRO A 103 -2.06 0.90 -15.71
CA PRO A 103 -3.39 0.67 -16.28
C PRO A 103 -4.48 0.75 -15.20
N PRO A 104 -5.70 1.24 -15.53
CA PRO A 104 -6.74 1.47 -14.53
C PRO A 104 -7.25 0.20 -13.82
N ASP A 105 -7.02 -0.97 -14.40
CA ASP A 105 -7.37 -2.28 -13.83
C ASP A 105 -6.22 -2.92 -13.01
N VAL A 106 -5.08 -2.24 -12.87
CA VAL A 106 -3.96 -2.65 -12.03
C VAL A 106 -4.06 -1.99 -10.67
N ILE A 107 -4.17 -2.79 -9.62
CA ILE A 107 -4.25 -2.32 -8.24
C ILE A 107 -2.89 -2.50 -7.56
N VAL A 108 -2.39 -1.45 -6.92
CA VAL A 108 -1.12 -1.47 -6.18
C VAL A 108 -1.37 -1.19 -4.70
N TYR A 109 -1.07 -2.17 -3.86
CA TYR A 109 -1.23 -2.12 -2.41
C TYR A 109 0.07 -1.66 -1.74
N PHE A 110 0.00 -0.61 -0.93
CA PHE A 110 1.10 -0.17 -0.09
C PHE A 110 0.88 -0.71 1.33
N LEU A 111 1.64 -1.73 1.74
CA LEU A 111 1.61 -2.24 3.11
C LEU A 111 2.57 -1.39 3.94
N HIS A 112 2.03 -0.43 4.66
CA HIS A 112 2.80 0.67 5.26
C HIS A 112 2.69 0.65 6.79
N HIS A 113 3.79 0.97 7.48
CA HIS A 113 3.77 1.13 8.93
C HIS A 113 3.02 2.39 9.35
N THR A 114 2.41 2.33 10.53
CA THR A 114 1.79 3.50 11.18
C THR A 114 2.68 4.10 12.23
N GLU A 115 2.44 5.36 12.51
CA GLU A 115 2.89 6.06 13.71
C GLU A 115 1.70 6.74 14.38
N ARG A 116 1.86 7.06 15.67
CA ARG A 116 0.83 7.75 16.45
C ARG A 116 1.19 9.22 16.56
N ARG A 117 0.26 10.08 16.21
CA ARG A 117 0.37 11.53 16.42
C ARG A 117 0.22 11.87 17.90
N ASP A 118 0.55 13.11 18.29
CA ASP A 118 0.42 13.61 19.67
C ASP A 118 -1.04 13.60 20.16
N ASP A 119 -2.02 13.75 19.24
CA ASP A 119 -3.45 13.65 19.52
C ASP A 119 -3.96 12.19 19.58
N GLY A 120 -3.07 11.21 19.46
CA GLY A 120 -3.38 9.77 19.53
C GLY A 120 -3.83 9.14 18.22
N VAL A 121 -4.02 9.91 17.15
CA VAL A 121 -4.46 9.41 15.84
C VAL A 121 -3.35 8.61 15.16
N LEU A 122 -3.68 7.40 14.65
CA LEU A 122 -2.79 6.57 13.84
C LEU A 122 -2.80 7.07 12.38
N LYS A 123 -1.62 7.36 11.85
CA LYS A 123 -1.38 7.77 10.46
C LYS A 123 -0.26 6.94 9.82
N ALA A 124 -0.06 7.07 8.51
CA ALA A 124 1.08 6.49 7.82
C ALA A 124 2.39 7.08 8.36
N LYS A 125 3.36 6.22 8.66
CA LYS A 125 4.66 6.64 9.18
C LYS A 125 5.51 7.22 8.07
N THR A 126 5.95 8.46 8.23
CA THR A 126 6.80 9.16 7.25
C THR A 126 8.17 9.54 7.82
N ILE A 127 9.05 10.04 6.97
CA ILE A 127 10.34 10.62 7.37
C ILE A 127 10.44 12.02 6.80
N GLY A 128 10.65 12.98 7.71
CA GLY A 128 10.81 14.38 7.37
C GLY A 128 9.49 15.14 7.27
N LYS A 129 9.54 16.42 7.68
CA LYS A 129 8.37 17.31 7.79
C LYS A 129 7.63 17.56 6.48
N MET A 130 8.30 17.38 5.33
CA MET A 130 7.67 17.67 4.04
C MET A 130 6.52 16.68 3.74
N LEU A 131 6.70 15.38 3.96
CA LEU A 131 5.62 14.39 3.82
C LEU A 131 4.61 14.51 4.96
N ASP A 132 5.07 14.88 6.14
CA ASP A 132 4.26 14.89 7.34
C ASP A 132 3.33 16.11 7.43
N GLU A 133 3.86 17.30 7.14
CA GLU A 133 3.15 18.57 7.29
C GLU A 133 2.59 19.14 5.99
N LYS A 134 3.21 18.83 4.83
CA LYS A 134 2.84 19.45 3.54
C LYS A 134 2.07 18.50 2.62
N LEU A 135 2.17 17.19 2.84
CA LEU A 135 1.48 16.20 2.05
C LEU A 135 0.91 15.12 3.00
N THR A 136 -0.39 15.07 3.16
CA THR A 136 -1.03 13.93 3.82
C THR A 136 -0.98 12.72 2.89
N VAL A 137 -0.07 11.78 3.17
CA VAL A 137 0.17 10.61 2.30
C VAL A 137 -1.11 9.83 2.05
N GLU A 138 -1.91 9.59 3.08
CA GLU A 138 -3.20 8.88 2.99
C GLU A 138 -4.23 9.63 2.14
N GLY A 139 -4.05 10.95 1.97
CA GLY A 139 -4.88 11.77 1.07
C GLY A 139 -4.77 11.36 -0.41
N LEU A 140 -3.65 10.74 -0.80
CA LEU A 140 -3.42 10.27 -2.16
C LEU A 140 -4.13 8.93 -2.48
N PHE A 141 -4.71 8.26 -1.50
CA PHE A 141 -5.37 6.97 -1.66
C PHE A 141 -6.87 7.10 -1.47
N SER A 142 -7.67 6.44 -2.31
CA SER A 142 -9.13 6.35 -2.16
C SER A 142 -9.52 5.41 -1.03
N ILE A 143 -8.69 4.39 -0.77
CA ILE A 143 -8.92 3.38 0.27
C ILE A 143 -7.70 3.35 1.18
N VAL A 144 -7.93 3.48 2.48
CA VAL A 144 -6.93 3.35 3.53
C VAL A 144 -7.48 2.44 4.60
N LEU A 145 -6.96 1.22 4.70
CA LEU A 145 -7.37 0.23 5.69
C LEU A 145 -6.38 0.21 6.85
N LEU A 146 -6.88 0.27 8.08
CA LEU A 146 -6.06 0.08 9.27
C LEU A 146 -6.06 -1.39 9.68
N CYS A 147 -4.92 -2.03 9.55
CA CYS A 147 -4.71 -3.41 9.99
C CYS A 147 -4.46 -3.45 11.49
N GLN A 148 -5.27 -4.19 12.22
CA GLN A 148 -5.18 -4.35 13.67
C GLN A 148 -5.19 -5.81 14.09
N ALA A 149 -4.34 -6.14 15.09
CA ALA A 149 -4.47 -7.38 15.85
C ALA A 149 -5.61 -7.24 16.87
N ARG A 150 -6.49 -8.21 16.91
CA ARG A 150 -7.48 -8.45 17.97
C ARG A 150 -7.04 -9.68 18.77
N GLN A 151 -7.79 -10.06 19.81
CA GLN A 151 -7.39 -11.17 20.69
C GLN A 151 -6.98 -12.43 19.93
N ASP A 152 -7.83 -12.89 19.00
CA ASP A 152 -7.63 -14.17 18.29
C ASP A 152 -7.49 -14.02 16.77
N LYS A 153 -7.58 -12.79 16.23
CA LYS A 153 -7.58 -12.54 14.78
C LYS A 153 -6.95 -11.20 14.41
N HIS A 154 -6.64 -11.06 13.15
CA HIS A 154 -6.32 -9.78 12.53
C HIS A 154 -7.50 -9.27 11.72
N VAL A 155 -7.73 -7.97 11.72
CA VAL A 155 -8.84 -7.32 11.01
C VAL A 155 -8.35 -6.09 10.25
N PHE A 156 -9.14 -5.66 9.28
CA PHE A 156 -9.06 -4.34 8.68
C PHE A 156 -10.20 -3.46 9.18
N VAL A 157 -9.86 -2.33 9.80
CA VAL A 157 -10.79 -1.23 10.04
C VAL A 157 -10.85 -0.39 8.76
N THR A 158 -12.03 -0.18 8.22
CA THR A 158 -12.28 0.37 6.90
C THR A 158 -12.72 1.83 6.92
N GLN A 159 -13.20 2.30 8.08
CA GLN A 159 -13.64 3.67 8.32
C GLN A 159 -13.01 4.22 9.59
N SER A 160 -12.74 5.51 9.60
CA SER A 160 -12.21 6.18 10.80
C SER A 160 -13.32 6.42 11.81
N SER A 161 -13.02 6.11 13.07
CA SER A 161 -13.81 6.56 14.24
C SER A 161 -13.10 7.70 15.01
N GLY A 162 -12.23 8.44 14.34
CA GLY A 162 -11.42 9.51 14.96
C GLY A 162 -10.06 9.06 15.49
N ILE A 163 -9.76 7.74 15.48
CA ILE A 163 -8.51 7.19 16.02
C ILE A 163 -7.48 6.83 14.91
N SER A 164 -7.86 6.96 13.66
CA SER A 164 -7.01 6.66 12.51
C SER A 164 -7.43 7.45 11.27
N THR A 165 -6.62 7.37 10.23
CA THR A 165 -6.91 7.93 8.89
C THR A 165 -7.55 6.88 7.96
N ALA A 166 -8.13 5.80 8.50
CA ALA A 166 -8.80 4.76 7.71
C ALA A 166 -10.02 5.34 6.98
N LYS A 167 -10.19 4.94 5.72
CA LYS A 167 -11.31 5.37 4.87
C LYS A 167 -11.53 4.37 3.73
N SER A 168 -12.75 4.30 3.28
CA SER A 168 -13.15 3.60 2.05
C SER A 168 -14.34 4.30 1.41
N PRO A 169 -14.62 4.08 0.12
CA PRO A 169 -15.83 4.57 -0.54
C PRO A 169 -17.12 4.15 0.20
N MET A 170 -18.17 4.93 -0.01
CA MET A 170 -19.48 4.66 0.58
C MET A 170 -19.95 3.26 0.17
N ASP A 171 -20.47 2.52 1.12
CA ASP A 171 -21.08 1.19 0.93
C ASP A 171 -20.13 0.09 0.37
N MET A 172 -18.82 0.37 0.21
CA MET A 172 -17.88 -0.64 -0.27
C MET A 172 -17.60 -1.72 0.79
N PHE A 173 -17.44 -1.31 2.05
CA PHE A 173 -17.13 -2.23 3.15
C PHE A 173 -17.93 -1.88 4.40
N PRO A 174 -18.29 -2.87 5.24
CA PRO A 174 -18.68 -2.60 6.63
C PRO A 174 -17.50 -1.98 7.39
N GLY A 175 -17.73 -1.40 8.57
CA GLY A 175 -16.71 -0.68 9.36
C GLY A 175 -15.49 -1.51 9.76
N GLU A 176 -15.60 -2.84 9.79
CA GLU A 176 -14.53 -3.81 10.03
C GLU A 176 -14.73 -5.04 9.15
N ILE A 177 -13.65 -5.57 8.58
CA ILE A 177 -13.62 -6.81 7.79
C ILE A 177 -12.46 -7.69 8.22
N ASP A 178 -12.46 -8.96 7.85
CA ASP A 178 -11.34 -9.86 8.10
C ASP A 178 -10.07 -9.39 7.37
N ASN A 179 -8.93 -9.74 7.93
CA ASN A 179 -7.60 -9.46 7.38
C ASN A 179 -7.34 -10.35 6.14
N ASP A 180 -7.99 -10.00 5.05
CA ASP A 180 -7.91 -10.69 3.77
C ASP A 180 -7.84 -9.70 2.61
N LEU A 181 -6.62 -9.50 2.06
CA LEU A 181 -6.42 -8.55 0.98
C LEU A 181 -6.96 -9.07 -0.37
N LYS A 182 -7.13 -10.39 -0.51
CA LYS A 182 -7.79 -10.96 -1.71
C LYS A 182 -9.28 -10.64 -1.74
N TYR A 183 -9.95 -10.70 -0.58
CA TYR A 183 -11.33 -10.22 -0.46
C TYR A 183 -11.44 -8.72 -0.82
N VAL A 184 -10.52 -7.91 -0.30
CA VAL A 184 -10.45 -6.46 -0.63
C VAL A 184 -10.25 -6.24 -2.12
N ASP A 185 -9.35 -6.99 -2.78
CA ASP A 185 -9.11 -6.91 -4.24
C ASP A 185 -10.38 -7.20 -5.04
N THR A 186 -11.09 -8.25 -4.66
CA THR A 186 -12.36 -8.63 -5.30
C THR A 186 -13.41 -7.52 -5.15
N ALA A 187 -13.59 -7.02 -3.92
CA ALA A 187 -14.57 -5.96 -3.65
C ALA A 187 -14.24 -4.66 -4.41
N ILE A 188 -12.96 -4.28 -4.49
CA ILE A 188 -12.52 -3.11 -5.28
C ILE A 188 -12.86 -3.28 -6.76
N ARG A 189 -12.58 -4.47 -7.33
CA ARG A 189 -12.86 -4.76 -8.75
C ARG A 189 -14.35 -4.77 -9.05
N GLU A 190 -15.16 -5.31 -8.16
CA GLU A 190 -16.61 -5.30 -8.28
C GLU A 190 -17.17 -3.87 -8.19
N TYR A 191 -16.74 -3.11 -7.19
CA TYR A 191 -17.24 -1.76 -6.93
C TYR A 191 -16.99 -0.79 -8.11
N TRP A 192 -15.81 -0.88 -8.74
CA TRP A 192 -15.43 -0.01 -9.85
C TRP A 192 -15.54 -0.67 -11.23
N GLY A 193 -16.10 -1.88 -11.33
CA GLY A 193 -16.27 -2.58 -12.62
C GLY A 193 -14.96 -2.91 -13.32
N LEU A 194 -13.88 -3.21 -12.58
CA LEU A 194 -12.54 -3.47 -13.14
C LEU A 194 -12.36 -4.89 -13.68
N ASN A 195 -13.39 -5.71 -13.71
CA ASN A 195 -13.33 -7.06 -14.24
C ASN A 195 -13.39 -7.05 -15.77
N PRO A 196 -12.58 -7.84 -16.48
CA PRO A 196 -12.53 -7.86 -17.95
C PRO A 196 -13.85 -8.18 -18.64
N ALA A 197 -14.78 -8.85 -17.94
CA ALA A 197 -16.08 -9.23 -18.47
C ALA A 197 -17.07 -8.04 -18.62
N ASN A 198 -16.79 -6.88 -18.03
CA ASN A 198 -17.67 -5.71 -18.03
C ASN A 198 -17.20 -4.58 -18.95
N GLN A 199 -16.16 -4.79 -19.73
CA GLN A 199 -15.76 -3.88 -20.80
C GLN A 199 -16.52 -4.26 -22.09
N GLU A 200 -17.85 -4.08 -22.11
CA GLU A 200 -18.57 -3.95 -23.37
C GLU A 200 -18.06 -2.66 -24.03
N ASP A 201 -17.55 -2.84 -25.23
CA ASP A 201 -17.01 -1.81 -26.12
C ASP A 201 -18.08 -0.70 -26.33
N PRO A 202 -17.84 0.57 -25.92
CA PRO A 202 -18.77 1.64 -26.26
C PRO A 202 -18.45 2.15 -27.67
N GLY A 203 -18.62 1.29 -28.66
CA GLY A 203 -18.26 1.67 -30.03
C GLY A 203 -19.00 0.89 -31.09
N ASN A 204 -20.23 1.27 -31.36
CA ASN A 204 -20.77 1.48 -32.71
C ASN A 204 -22.27 1.81 -32.60
N GLY A 205 -22.59 3.07 -32.61
CA GLY A 205 -23.88 3.63 -32.88
C GLY A 205 -23.65 4.94 -33.61
#